data_5c5c9a9ac3c06bae6de4d6c1d100489a
#
_entry.id   5c5c9a9ac3c06bae6de4d6c1d100489a
#
_cell.length_a   1.000
_cell.length_b   1.000
_cell.length_c   1.000
_cell.angle_alpha   90.00
_cell.angle_beta   90.00
_cell.angle_gamma   90.00
#
_symmetry.space_group_name_H-M   'P 1'
#
loop_
_entity.id
_entity.type
_entity.pdbx_description
1 polymer ?
#
loop_
_entity_poly.entity_id
_entity_poly.type
_entity_poly.pdbx_seq_one_letter_code
_entity_poly.pdbx_strand_id
1 'polypeptide(L)'
;KTLGGKGNVIVHGGTPGNPMTASQAVGWREVFAKHSGIKVLEGPVDTNWNPALAQKVTAAAIAKYPKIDGIMAETTGPIRAFLAAGRPIPAWAGQDLNQLSCLWQDHHAANPTFKMATASAHTWLARLALRKGLAAVNGINNDEPSLINLPFSEDSTSSDKALRVKCDKSLPATAIPSAMVSKEDMRMILK
;
A
#
# COMPACT_ATOMS: atom_id res chain seq x y z
N LYS A 1 -1.58 0.72 15.33
CA LYS A 1 -0.32 1.16 15.97
C LYS A 1 -0.16 2.69 15.83
N THR A 2 0.05 3.24 14.65
CA THR A 2 0.34 4.68 14.41
C THR A 2 -0.74 5.64 14.95
N LEU A 3 -2.01 5.30 14.81
CA LEU A 3 -3.13 6.11 15.28
C LEU A 3 -3.53 5.84 16.74
N GLY A 4 -2.89 4.92 17.44
CA GLY A 4 -3.23 4.57 18.83
C GLY A 4 -4.67 4.09 19.01
N GLY A 5 -5.26 3.47 17.99
CA GLY A 5 -6.62 2.93 18.01
C GLY A 5 -7.75 3.95 17.86
N LYS A 6 -7.45 5.20 17.52
CA LYS A 6 -8.44 6.26 17.31
C LYS A 6 -8.05 7.21 16.18
N GLY A 7 -9.03 7.74 15.45
CA GLY A 7 -8.80 8.71 14.39
C GLY A 7 -9.80 8.58 13.25
N ASN A 8 -9.81 9.58 12.41
CA ASN A 8 -10.63 9.66 11.21
C ASN A 8 -9.84 9.18 10.01
N VAL A 9 -10.32 8.18 9.31
CA VAL A 9 -9.63 7.60 8.16
C VAL A 9 -10.48 7.65 6.90
N ILE A 10 -9.82 7.76 5.75
CA ILE A 10 -10.43 7.55 4.44
C ILE A 10 -9.77 6.32 3.80
N VAL A 11 -10.57 5.56 3.07
CA VAL A 11 -10.10 4.33 2.41
C VAL A 11 -10.39 4.44 0.92
N HIS A 12 -9.36 4.35 0.11
CA HIS A 12 -9.50 4.26 -1.33
C HIS A 12 -9.65 2.80 -1.76
N GLY A 13 -10.46 2.59 -2.77
CA GLY A 13 -10.60 1.33 -3.50
C GLY A 13 -10.09 1.46 -4.92
N GLY A 14 -10.13 0.34 -5.62
CA GLY A 14 -9.79 0.26 -7.03
C GLY A 14 -10.97 0.54 -7.96
N THR A 15 -11.19 -0.35 -8.89
CA THR A 15 -12.33 -0.31 -9.83
C THR A 15 -13.59 -0.83 -9.14
N PRO A 16 -14.76 -0.22 -9.38
CA PRO A 16 -16.04 -0.69 -8.86
C PRO A 16 -16.28 -2.17 -9.14
N GLY A 17 -16.72 -2.91 -8.12
CA GLY A 17 -16.99 -4.34 -8.25
C GLY A 17 -15.76 -5.25 -8.34
N ASN A 18 -14.55 -4.71 -8.20
CA ASN A 18 -13.34 -5.52 -8.26
C ASN A 18 -13.21 -6.43 -7.01
N PRO A 19 -13.01 -7.75 -7.17
CA PRO A 19 -12.90 -8.68 -6.05
C PRO A 19 -11.75 -8.38 -5.08
N MET A 20 -10.64 -7.81 -5.56
CA MET A 20 -9.50 -7.43 -4.72
C MET A 20 -9.91 -6.31 -3.76
N THR A 21 -10.57 -5.25 -4.25
CA THR A 21 -11.10 -4.18 -3.40
C THR A 21 -12.08 -4.72 -2.36
N ALA A 22 -12.94 -5.66 -2.75
CA ALA A 22 -13.88 -6.29 -1.83
C ALA A 22 -13.16 -7.09 -0.73
N SER A 23 -12.15 -7.88 -1.08
CA SER A 23 -11.35 -8.66 -0.13
C SER A 23 -10.55 -7.76 0.82
N GLN A 24 -9.93 -6.70 0.31
CA GLN A 24 -9.27 -5.69 1.14
C GLN A 24 -10.26 -5.03 2.11
N ALA A 25 -11.49 -4.78 1.66
CA ALA A 25 -12.52 -4.18 2.51
C ALA A 25 -12.94 -5.08 3.67
N VAL A 26 -12.95 -6.39 3.49
CA VAL A 26 -13.13 -7.33 4.61
C VAL A 26 -12.01 -7.16 5.63
N GLY A 27 -10.76 -7.22 5.18
CA GLY A 27 -9.59 -7.17 6.07
C GLY A 27 -9.52 -5.89 6.91
N TRP A 28 -9.64 -4.71 6.30
CA TRP A 28 -9.56 -3.47 7.08
C TRP A 28 -10.77 -3.27 8.00
N ARG A 29 -11.98 -3.73 7.60
CA ARG A 29 -13.17 -3.69 8.47
C ARG A 29 -13.01 -4.54 9.71
N GLU A 30 -12.49 -5.76 9.57
CA GLU A 30 -12.19 -6.63 10.70
C GLU A 30 -11.20 -6.01 11.68
N VAL A 31 -10.16 -5.34 11.18
CA VAL A 31 -9.18 -4.66 12.02
C VAL A 31 -9.81 -3.44 12.71
N PHE A 32 -10.53 -2.60 11.97
CA PHE A 32 -11.13 -1.39 12.53
C PHE A 32 -12.24 -1.70 13.53
N ALA A 33 -12.98 -2.79 13.36
CA ALA A 33 -13.97 -3.23 14.33
C ALA A 33 -13.40 -3.51 15.74
N LYS A 34 -12.10 -3.83 15.81
CA LYS A 34 -11.38 -4.01 17.09
C LYS A 34 -10.95 -2.68 17.73
N HIS A 35 -11.18 -1.55 17.06
CA HIS A 35 -10.75 -0.22 17.48
C HIS A 35 -11.90 0.78 17.33
N SER A 36 -12.78 0.83 18.31
CA SER A 36 -13.99 1.69 18.30
C SER A 36 -13.72 3.19 18.13
N GLY A 37 -12.49 3.63 18.41
CA GLY A 37 -12.07 5.02 18.18
C GLY A 37 -11.70 5.34 16.73
N ILE A 38 -11.60 4.35 15.84
CA ILE A 38 -11.36 4.57 14.41
C ILE A 38 -12.70 4.83 13.71
N LYS A 39 -12.78 5.95 13.01
CA LYS A 39 -13.95 6.32 12.20
C LYS A 39 -13.57 6.34 10.73
N VAL A 40 -14.21 5.50 9.93
CA VAL A 40 -14.11 5.57 8.47
C VAL A 40 -15.02 6.68 7.99
N LEU A 41 -14.45 7.79 7.53
CA LEU A 41 -15.19 8.94 7.02
C LEU A 41 -15.80 8.65 5.64
N GLU A 42 -14.97 8.03 4.78
CA GLU A 42 -15.36 7.58 3.44
C GLU A 42 -14.57 6.31 3.09
N GLY A 43 -15.22 5.36 2.40
CA GLY A 43 -14.53 4.22 1.84
C GLY A 43 -15.30 2.89 1.82
N PRO A 44 -14.90 2.02 0.90
CA PRO A 44 -13.87 2.28 -0.12
C PRO A 44 -14.38 3.24 -1.20
N VAL A 45 -13.59 4.28 -1.51
CA VAL A 45 -13.90 5.22 -2.60
C VAL A 45 -13.23 4.71 -3.86
N ASP A 46 -14.00 4.49 -4.91
CA ASP A 46 -13.49 3.98 -6.19
C ASP A 46 -12.56 5.01 -6.87
N THR A 47 -11.33 4.60 -7.11
CA THR A 47 -10.31 5.45 -7.74
C THR A 47 -9.79 4.87 -9.05
N ASN A 48 -10.25 3.69 -9.45
CA ASN A 48 -9.75 2.93 -10.61
C ASN A 48 -8.21 2.77 -10.59
N TRP A 49 -7.59 2.79 -9.42
CA TRP A 49 -6.13 2.87 -9.25
C TRP A 49 -5.48 4.02 -10.04
N ASN A 50 -6.25 5.05 -10.35
CA ASN A 50 -5.78 6.22 -11.10
C ASN A 50 -5.34 7.33 -10.13
N PRO A 51 -4.07 7.76 -10.16
CA PRO A 51 -3.56 8.77 -9.24
C PRO A 51 -4.26 10.13 -9.34
N ALA A 52 -4.70 10.54 -10.54
CA ALA A 52 -5.39 11.81 -10.71
C ALA A 52 -6.82 11.76 -10.13
N LEU A 53 -7.52 10.65 -10.31
CA LEU A 53 -8.83 10.45 -9.68
C LEU A 53 -8.69 10.36 -8.15
N ALA A 54 -7.70 9.61 -7.65
CA ALA A 54 -7.40 9.53 -6.22
C ALA A 54 -7.10 10.91 -5.62
N GLN A 55 -6.33 11.75 -6.33
CA GLN A 55 -6.09 13.15 -5.93
C GLN A 55 -7.39 13.96 -5.86
N LYS A 56 -8.24 13.86 -6.88
CA LYS A 56 -9.52 14.58 -6.94
C LYS A 56 -10.46 14.22 -5.80
N VAL A 57 -10.67 12.93 -5.53
CA VAL A 57 -11.57 12.49 -4.47
C VAL A 57 -11.00 12.82 -3.09
N THR A 58 -9.68 12.76 -2.92
CA THR A 58 -9.04 13.20 -1.68
C THR A 58 -9.19 14.70 -1.46
N ALA A 59 -9.05 15.53 -2.49
CA ALA A 59 -9.26 16.96 -2.38
C ALA A 59 -10.71 17.29 -1.94
N ALA A 60 -11.70 16.57 -2.47
CA ALA A 60 -13.09 16.70 -2.02
C ALA A 60 -13.26 16.29 -0.54
N ALA A 61 -12.61 15.20 -0.12
CA ALA A 61 -12.64 14.78 1.28
C ALA A 61 -11.95 15.81 2.21
N ILE A 62 -10.84 16.41 1.78
CA ILE A 62 -10.13 17.47 2.51
C ILE A 62 -11.05 18.71 2.71
N ALA A 63 -11.83 19.07 1.70
CA ALA A 63 -12.76 20.18 1.79
C ALA A 63 -13.95 19.88 2.73
N LYS A 64 -14.38 18.62 2.77
CA LYS A 64 -15.53 18.17 3.57
C LYS A 64 -15.18 17.92 5.04
N TYR A 65 -13.99 17.37 5.31
CA TYR A 65 -13.61 16.95 6.65
C TYR A 65 -12.48 17.80 7.22
N PRO A 66 -12.71 18.40 8.40
CA PRO A 66 -11.70 19.26 9.04
C PRO A 66 -10.47 18.46 9.50
N LYS A 67 -10.63 17.18 9.75
CA LYS A 67 -9.55 16.31 10.26
C LYS A 67 -9.58 14.93 9.61
N ILE A 68 -8.46 14.56 9.01
CA ILE A 68 -8.19 13.23 8.45
C ILE A 68 -6.87 12.77 9.06
N ASP A 69 -6.90 11.70 9.86
CA ASP A 69 -5.75 11.19 10.62
C ASP A 69 -5.02 10.06 9.89
N GLY A 70 -5.71 9.38 9.00
CA GLY A 70 -5.16 8.27 8.24
C GLY A 70 -5.78 8.11 6.87
N ILE A 71 -4.99 7.55 5.96
CA ILE A 71 -5.46 7.17 4.63
C ILE A 71 -4.95 5.78 4.27
N MET A 72 -5.81 4.98 3.66
CA MET A 72 -5.43 3.74 2.98
C MET A 72 -5.57 3.98 1.48
N ALA A 73 -4.47 3.88 0.75
CA ALA A 73 -4.47 4.10 -0.70
C ALA A 73 -3.29 3.39 -1.37
N GLU A 74 -3.50 2.97 -2.61
CA GLU A 74 -2.51 2.27 -3.42
C GLU A 74 -1.79 3.19 -4.41
N THR A 75 -2.22 4.45 -4.53
CA THR A 75 -1.63 5.45 -5.43
C THR A 75 -1.26 6.71 -4.67
N THR A 76 -0.27 7.45 -5.15
CA THR A 76 0.28 8.64 -4.48
C THR A 76 -0.54 9.92 -4.69
N GLY A 77 -1.64 9.86 -5.46
CA GLY A 77 -2.52 10.99 -5.70
C GLY A 77 -2.97 11.74 -4.43
N PRO A 78 -3.38 11.04 -3.36
CA PRO A 78 -3.78 11.69 -2.12
C PRO A 78 -2.70 12.56 -1.48
N ILE A 79 -1.42 12.17 -1.52
CA ILE A 79 -0.32 12.98 -0.97
C ILE A 79 -0.29 14.34 -1.67
N ARG A 80 -0.44 14.36 -2.99
CA ARG A 80 -0.49 15.60 -3.78
C ARG A 80 -1.68 16.47 -3.40
N ALA A 81 -2.83 15.87 -3.06
CA ALA A 81 -3.99 16.63 -2.60
C ALA A 81 -3.73 17.32 -1.25
N PHE A 82 -3.12 16.63 -0.29
CA PHE A 82 -2.74 17.23 1.00
C PHE A 82 -1.73 18.34 0.84
N LEU A 83 -0.69 18.14 0.01
CA LEU A 83 0.33 19.16 -0.29
C LEU A 83 -0.30 20.40 -0.94
N ALA A 84 -1.15 20.21 -1.96
CA ALA A 84 -1.83 21.32 -2.64
C ALA A 84 -2.77 22.10 -1.72
N ALA A 85 -3.37 21.44 -0.74
CA ALA A 85 -4.24 22.05 0.26
C ALA A 85 -3.48 22.70 1.43
N GLY A 86 -2.17 22.61 1.48
CA GLY A 86 -1.37 23.06 2.62
C GLY A 86 -1.71 22.35 3.94
N ARG A 87 -2.23 21.11 3.84
CA ARG A 87 -2.65 20.31 4.99
C ARG A 87 -1.58 19.27 5.36
N PRO A 88 -1.41 18.94 6.64
CA PRO A 88 -0.51 17.88 7.06
C PRO A 88 -0.88 16.55 6.38
N ILE A 89 0.12 15.86 5.87
CA ILE A 89 -0.07 14.53 5.28
C ILE A 89 -0.36 13.54 6.43
N PRO A 90 -1.48 12.78 6.38
CA PRO A 90 -1.86 11.87 7.45
C PRO A 90 -1.02 10.59 7.44
N ALA A 91 -1.25 9.74 8.44
CA ALA A 91 -0.70 8.39 8.44
C ALA A 91 -1.16 7.60 7.21
N TRP A 92 -0.26 6.81 6.64
CA TRP A 92 -0.47 6.11 5.38
C TRP A 92 -0.40 4.60 5.52
N ALA A 93 -1.31 3.90 4.87
CA ALA A 93 -1.23 2.47 4.65
C ALA A 93 -1.53 2.15 3.18
N GLY A 94 -0.77 1.24 2.56
CA GLY A 94 -0.97 0.86 1.16
C GLY A 94 0.01 -0.18 0.67
N GLN A 95 0.16 -0.27 -0.63
CA GLN A 95 1.19 -1.09 -1.28
C GLN A 95 2.50 -0.31 -1.39
N ASP A 96 3.60 -1.04 -1.46
CA ASP A 96 4.90 -0.43 -1.70
C ASP A 96 5.02 0.06 -3.15
N LEU A 97 5.52 1.29 -3.27
CA LEU A 97 5.73 1.96 -4.55
C LEU A 97 6.92 2.91 -4.40
N ASN A 98 7.89 2.86 -5.30
CA ASN A 98 9.08 3.71 -5.20
C ASN A 98 8.73 5.20 -5.09
N GLN A 99 7.73 5.67 -5.83
CA GLN A 99 7.24 7.06 -5.71
C GLN A 99 6.73 7.39 -4.31
N LEU A 100 6.03 6.46 -3.65
CA LEU A 100 5.53 6.66 -2.30
C LEU A 100 6.68 6.81 -1.31
N SER A 101 7.67 5.92 -1.40
CA SER A 101 8.85 5.93 -0.55
C SER A 101 9.66 7.22 -0.73
N CYS A 102 9.80 7.70 -1.97
CA CYS A 102 10.49 8.95 -2.26
C CYS A 102 9.70 10.17 -1.75
N LEU A 103 8.39 10.22 -1.94
CA LEU A 103 7.55 11.27 -1.37
C LEU A 103 7.61 11.28 0.16
N TRP A 104 7.64 10.11 0.79
CA TRP A 104 7.83 10.04 2.23
C TRP A 104 9.19 10.62 2.63
N GLN A 105 10.26 10.23 1.96
CA GLN A 105 11.60 10.72 2.24
C GLN A 105 11.69 12.25 2.09
N ASP A 106 11.05 12.80 1.07
CA ASP A 106 11.11 14.24 0.78
C ASP A 106 10.24 15.07 1.76
N HIS A 107 9.18 14.49 2.34
CA HIS A 107 8.18 15.27 3.09
C HIS A 107 8.02 14.91 4.57
N HIS A 108 8.49 13.75 5.05
CA HIS A 108 8.21 13.30 6.42
C HIS A 108 8.79 14.21 7.51
N ALA A 109 9.93 14.84 7.26
CA ALA A 109 10.56 15.74 8.23
C ALA A 109 9.69 16.97 8.55
N ALA A 110 9.04 17.53 7.52
CA ALA A 110 8.10 18.64 7.67
C ALA A 110 6.67 18.18 8.04
N ASN A 111 6.40 16.88 7.97
CA ASN A 111 5.08 16.28 8.24
C ASN A 111 5.20 15.12 9.25
N PRO A 112 5.31 15.41 10.57
CA PRO A 112 5.48 14.37 11.59
C PRO A 112 4.34 13.33 11.64
N THR A 113 3.16 13.68 11.13
CA THR A 113 2.00 12.80 11.00
C THR A 113 2.11 11.82 9.83
N PHE A 114 2.99 12.10 8.87
CA PHE A 114 3.23 11.23 7.71
C PHE A 114 4.06 10.01 8.13
N LYS A 115 3.43 9.12 8.86
CA LYS A 115 3.95 7.77 9.12
C LYS A 115 3.41 6.84 8.06
N MET A 116 4.24 5.95 7.52
CA MET A 116 3.77 5.02 6.51
C MET A 116 4.11 3.58 6.86
N ALA A 117 3.21 2.69 6.50
CA ALA A 117 3.45 1.26 6.41
C ALA A 117 2.89 0.74 5.08
N THR A 118 3.68 -0.07 4.39
CA THR A 118 3.28 -0.69 3.13
C THR A 118 3.32 -2.21 3.24
N ALA A 119 2.32 -2.87 2.67
CA ALA A 119 2.39 -4.29 2.41
C ALA A 119 3.06 -4.52 1.06
N SER A 120 3.75 -5.65 0.93
CA SER A 120 4.34 -6.07 -0.33
C SER A 120 3.28 -6.11 -1.43
N ALA A 121 3.52 -5.44 -2.54
CA ALA A 121 2.70 -5.63 -3.73
C ALA A 121 2.92 -7.06 -4.26
N HIS A 122 1.84 -7.78 -4.43
CA HIS A 122 1.85 -9.22 -4.69
C HIS A 122 2.17 -9.62 -6.14
N THR A 123 2.74 -8.73 -6.93
CA THR A 123 3.09 -9.00 -8.34
C THR A 123 4.07 -10.17 -8.50
N TRP A 124 4.95 -10.41 -7.51
CA TRP A 124 5.86 -11.56 -7.49
C TRP A 124 5.14 -12.91 -7.35
N LEU A 125 3.88 -12.93 -6.87
CA LEU A 125 3.07 -14.15 -6.80
C LEU A 125 2.82 -14.78 -8.19
N ALA A 126 2.87 -13.99 -9.25
CA ALA A 126 2.78 -14.49 -10.62
C ALA A 126 3.86 -15.54 -10.93
N ARG A 127 5.05 -15.42 -10.34
CA ARG A 127 6.15 -16.41 -10.51
C ARG A 127 5.80 -17.74 -9.86
N LEU A 128 5.21 -17.70 -8.66
CA LEU A 128 4.75 -18.90 -7.97
C LEU A 128 3.61 -19.58 -8.75
N ALA A 129 2.64 -18.78 -9.20
CA ALA A 129 1.54 -19.29 -10.01
C ALA A 129 2.03 -19.96 -11.30
N LEU A 130 3.01 -19.36 -11.99
CA LEU A 130 3.60 -19.93 -13.19
C LEU A 130 4.31 -21.27 -12.89
N ARG A 131 5.12 -21.35 -11.83
CA ARG A 131 5.80 -22.60 -11.45
C ARG A 131 4.80 -23.70 -11.12
N LYS A 132 3.75 -23.39 -10.35
CA LYS A 132 2.69 -24.36 -10.05
C LYS A 132 1.96 -24.82 -11.31
N GLY A 133 1.65 -23.90 -12.22
CA GLY A 133 1.01 -24.24 -13.50
C GLY A 133 1.87 -25.13 -14.37
N LEU A 134 3.17 -24.82 -14.51
CA LEU A 134 4.13 -25.65 -15.26
C LEU A 134 4.30 -27.04 -14.63
N ALA A 135 4.40 -27.12 -13.32
CA ALA A 135 4.48 -28.39 -12.62
C ALA A 135 3.22 -29.25 -12.88
N ALA A 136 2.05 -28.66 -12.77
CA ALA A 136 0.79 -29.36 -13.03
C ALA A 136 0.70 -29.89 -14.46
N VAL A 137 1.08 -29.09 -15.46
CA VAL A 137 1.07 -29.51 -16.88
C VAL A 137 2.05 -30.65 -17.13
N ASN A 138 3.17 -30.68 -16.42
CA ASN A 138 4.19 -31.71 -16.58
C ASN A 138 4.04 -32.91 -15.61
N GLY A 139 2.96 -32.99 -14.84
CA GLY A 139 2.74 -34.04 -13.86
C GLY A 139 3.74 -34.05 -12.69
N ILE A 140 4.36 -32.92 -12.42
CA ILE A 140 5.35 -32.75 -11.36
C ILE A 140 4.65 -32.27 -10.09
N ASN A 141 4.94 -32.92 -8.95
CA ASN A 141 4.44 -32.43 -7.66
C ASN A 141 5.10 -31.08 -7.32
N ASN A 142 4.29 -30.10 -6.85
CA ASN A 142 4.75 -28.80 -6.42
C ASN A 142 4.17 -28.48 -5.05
N ASP A 143 5.02 -28.55 -4.01
CA ASP A 143 4.65 -28.36 -2.62
C ASP A 143 4.67 -26.89 -2.18
N GLU A 144 4.96 -25.94 -3.10
CA GLU A 144 4.91 -24.52 -2.77
C GLU A 144 3.51 -24.11 -2.29
N PRO A 145 3.40 -23.23 -1.27
CA PRO A 145 2.11 -22.84 -0.73
C PRO A 145 1.26 -22.11 -1.78
N SER A 146 -0.04 -22.40 -1.80
CA SER A 146 -1.02 -21.70 -2.65
C SER A 146 -1.59 -20.45 -1.98
N LEU A 147 -1.45 -20.35 -0.65
CA LEU A 147 -1.85 -19.20 0.15
C LEU A 147 -0.62 -18.64 0.85
N ILE A 148 -0.34 -17.36 0.66
CA ILE A 148 0.85 -16.70 1.19
C ILE A 148 0.42 -15.44 1.93
N ASN A 149 0.87 -15.30 3.18
CA ASN A 149 0.74 -14.05 3.91
C ASN A 149 1.71 -13.01 3.33
N LEU A 150 1.18 -11.88 2.88
CA LEU A 150 2.00 -10.80 2.37
C LEU A 150 2.76 -10.13 3.52
N PRO A 151 4.10 -10.03 3.45
CA PRO A 151 4.88 -9.34 4.46
C PRO A 151 4.69 -7.82 4.36
N PHE A 152 5.01 -7.10 5.43
CA PHE A 152 5.29 -5.68 5.32
C PHE A 152 6.53 -5.48 4.43
N SER A 153 6.45 -4.51 3.54
CA SER A 153 7.58 -4.07 2.72
C SER A 153 8.33 -2.94 3.41
N GLU A 154 7.60 -2.00 3.98
CA GLU A 154 8.15 -0.85 4.69
C GLU A 154 7.26 -0.48 5.88
N ASP A 155 7.89 -0.03 6.97
CA ASP A 155 7.23 0.56 8.14
C ASP A 155 8.13 1.66 8.72
N SER A 156 7.76 2.91 8.50
CA SER A 156 8.51 4.08 8.97
C SER A 156 8.54 4.22 10.50
N THR A 157 7.78 3.40 11.22
CA THR A 157 7.73 3.37 12.68
C THR A 157 8.42 2.16 13.30
N SER A 158 8.98 1.29 12.47
CA SER A 158 9.71 0.10 12.90
C SER A 158 11.17 0.41 13.22
N SER A 159 11.71 -0.26 14.22
CA SER A 159 13.15 -0.31 14.48
C SER A 159 13.88 -1.33 13.61
N ASP A 160 13.14 -2.21 12.94
CA ASP A 160 13.69 -3.19 12.01
C ASP A 160 14.22 -2.50 10.76
N LYS A 161 15.53 -2.60 10.54
CA LYS A 161 16.21 -2.02 9.38
C LYS A 161 15.72 -2.61 8.05
N ALA A 162 15.20 -3.82 8.03
CA ALA A 162 14.64 -4.45 6.84
C ALA A 162 13.38 -3.74 6.36
N LEU A 163 12.62 -3.15 7.28
CA LEU A 163 11.38 -2.43 7.02
C LEU A 163 11.56 -0.91 6.82
N ARG A 164 12.79 -0.41 6.80
CA ARG A 164 13.03 1.02 6.54
C ARG A 164 12.50 1.42 5.16
N VAL A 165 12.02 2.65 5.06
CA VAL A 165 11.57 3.22 3.78
C VAL A 165 12.73 3.32 2.78
N LYS A 166 12.50 2.85 1.55
CA LYS A 166 13.53 2.64 0.52
C LYS A 166 13.19 3.43 -0.74
N CYS A 167 13.53 4.70 -0.76
CA CYS A 167 13.49 5.49 -2.00
C CYS A 167 14.75 5.24 -2.82
N ASP A 168 14.59 4.90 -4.09
CA ASP A 168 15.67 4.84 -5.07
C ASP A 168 15.34 5.74 -6.27
N LYS A 169 16.00 6.90 -6.33
CA LYS A 169 15.77 7.89 -7.38
C LYS A 169 16.27 7.44 -8.77
N SER A 170 17.01 6.35 -8.85
CA SER A 170 17.43 5.75 -10.13
C SER A 170 16.36 4.86 -10.74
N LEU A 171 15.36 4.47 -9.94
CA LEU A 171 14.26 3.61 -10.40
C LEU A 171 13.07 4.42 -10.89
N PRO A 172 12.26 3.87 -11.81
CA PRO A 172 10.99 4.46 -12.18
C PRO A 172 10.08 4.71 -10.96
N ALA A 173 9.27 5.75 -11.01
CA ALA A 173 8.29 6.08 -9.99
C ALA A 173 7.33 4.91 -9.68
N THR A 174 7.03 4.11 -10.71
CA THR A 174 6.13 2.96 -10.65
C THR A 174 6.83 1.65 -10.26
N ALA A 175 8.12 1.67 -9.96
CA ALA A 175 8.82 0.48 -9.49
C ALA A 175 8.23 0.01 -8.15
N ILE A 176 8.13 -1.30 -8.00
CA ILE A 176 7.61 -1.96 -6.81
C ILE A 176 8.79 -2.64 -6.11
N PRO A 177 9.31 -2.07 -5.02
CA PRO A 177 10.52 -2.56 -4.36
C PRO A 177 10.44 -4.01 -3.93
N SER A 178 9.29 -4.46 -3.42
CA SER A 178 9.10 -5.84 -2.98
C SER A 178 9.05 -6.86 -4.14
N ALA A 179 8.79 -6.42 -5.37
CA ALA A 179 8.78 -7.27 -6.55
C ALA A 179 10.14 -7.36 -7.24
N MET A 180 11.10 -6.52 -6.85
CA MET A 180 12.44 -6.53 -7.40
C MET A 180 13.22 -7.73 -6.88
N VAL A 181 13.75 -8.51 -7.78
CA VAL A 181 14.59 -9.66 -7.48
C VAL A 181 16.00 -9.34 -7.98
N SER A 182 16.99 -9.62 -7.15
CA SER A 182 18.38 -9.47 -7.56
C SER A 182 18.71 -10.36 -8.79
N LYS A 183 19.72 -9.99 -9.57
CA LYS A 183 20.18 -10.83 -10.68
C LYS A 183 20.63 -12.21 -10.19
N GLU A 184 21.13 -12.29 -8.98
CA GLU A 184 21.60 -13.52 -8.35
C GLU A 184 20.43 -14.42 -7.97
N ASP A 185 19.40 -13.86 -7.33
CA ASP A 185 18.16 -14.59 -7.02
C ASP A 185 17.45 -15.04 -8.30
N MET A 186 17.43 -14.20 -9.35
CA MET A 186 16.89 -14.62 -10.64
C MET A 186 17.65 -15.82 -11.25
N ARG A 187 18.98 -15.86 -11.13
CA ARG A 187 19.76 -17.01 -11.59
C ARG A 187 19.46 -18.28 -10.80
N MET A 188 19.17 -18.18 -9.51
CA MET A 188 18.75 -19.33 -8.69
C MET A 188 17.36 -19.84 -9.07
N ILE A 189 16.45 -18.94 -9.38
CA ILE A 189 15.06 -19.29 -9.76
C ILE A 189 15.00 -19.94 -11.16
N LEU A 190 15.92 -19.60 -12.05
CA LEU A 190 15.95 -20.09 -13.43
C LEU A 190 16.79 -21.36 -13.63
N LYS A 191 17.39 -21.90 -12.59
CA LYS A 191 18.08 -23.21 -12.60
C LYS A 191 17.12 -24.32 -12.24
#